data_883b4e50a333afa1a551defcc5225abf
#
_entry.id   883b4e50a333afa1a551defcc5225abf
#
_cell.length_a   1.000
_cell.length_b   1.000
_cell.length_c   1.000
_cell.angle_alpha   90.00
_cell.angle_beta   90.00
_cell.angle_gamma   90.00
#
_symmetry.space_group_name_H-M   'P 1'
#
loop_
_entity.id
_entity.type
_entity.pdbx_description
1 polymer ?
#
loop_
_entity_poly.entity_id
_entity_poly.type
_entity_poly.pdbx_seq_one_letter_code
_entity_poly.pdbx_strand_id
1 'polypeptide(L)'
;MTDKLRIVVGSDDAGHQYKEALKQDLLGSSLVAEVTDVGVDADGHTAYPKVAIAAAEMVARGEADRALLVCGTGLGVAIAANKVKGIRAVTAHDSFSVERAVLSNNAQILTFGQRVVGLELARRLAAEWLTYRFDETSASAAKVQLMCDYEDAAEASGAGAAA
;
A
#
# COMPACT_ATOMS: atom_id res chain seq x y z
N MET A 1 13.76 -13.87 -14.36
CA MET A 1 14.14 -13.02 -13.21
C MET A 1 12.91 -12.27 -12.78
N THR A 2 12.50 -12.38 -11.53
CA THR A 2 11.42 -11.53 -11.00
C THR A 2 11.94 -10.10 -10.92
N ASP A 3 11.27 -9.17 -11.58
CA ASP A 3 11.64 -7.77 -11.52
C ASP A 3 11.56 -7.27 -10.06
N LYS A 4 12.62 -6.56 -9.66
CA LYS A 4 12.66 -5.97 -8.32
C LYS A 4 11.65 -4.84 -8.21
N LEU A 5 11.04 -4.71 -7.06
CA LEU A 5 9.99 -3.73 -6.79
C LEU A 5 10.55 -2.37 -6.35
N ARG A 6 9.98 -1.30 -6.85
CA ARG A 6 10.13 0.06 -6.32
C ARG A 6 9.03 0.28 -5.29
N ILE A 7 9.40 0.54 -4.04
CA ILE A 7 8.47 0.63 -2.91
C ILE A 7 8.44 2.05 -2.37
N VAL A 8 7.25 2.57 -2.12
CA VAL A 8 7.06 3.78 -1.31
C VAL A 8 6.71 3.38 0.11
N VAL A 9 7.30 4.04 1.09
CA VAL A 9 6.92 3.93 2.51
C VAL A 9 6.43 5.26 3.04
N GLY A 10 5.47 5.21 3.95
CA GLY A 10 4.94 6.41 4.61
C GLY A 10 4.20 6.08 5.90
N SER A 11 4.14 7.05 6.79
CA SER A 11 3.38 6.98 8.03
C SER A 11 3.01 8.37 8.55
N ASP A 12 2.06 8.42 9.49
CA ASP A 12 1.98 9.54 10.41
C ASP A 12 2.92 9.31 11.62
N ASP A 13 2.87 10.20 12.61
CA ASP A 13 3.65 10.07 13.84
C ASP A 13 3.33 8.80 14.64
N ALA A 14 2.08 8.32 14.62
CA ALA A 14 1.68 7.10 15.31
C ALA A 14 2.26 5.81 14.68
N GLY A 15 2.61 5.84 13.40
CA GLY A 15 3.19 4.71 12.66
C GLY A 15 4.70 4.84 12.38
N HIS A 16 5.33 5.93 12.78
CA HIS A 16 6.70 6.27 12.41
C HIS A 16 7.72 5.19 12.78
N GLN A 17 7.64 4.66 14.00
CA GLN A 17 8.61 3.66 14.48
C GLN A 17 8.58 2.39 13.60
N TYR A 18 7.40 1.89 13.25
CA TYR A 18 7.26 0.71 12.39
C TYR A 18 7.64 1.03 10.95
N LYS A 19 7.29 2.21 10.44
CA LYS A 19 7.74 2.64 9.10
C LYS A 19 9.26 2.60 9.00
N GLU A 20 9.97 3.14 9.97
CA GLU A 20 11.45 3.15 9.94
C GLU A 20 12.03 1.73 10.00
N ALA A 21 11.51 0.86 10.87
CA ALA A 21 11.97 -0.53 10.96
C ALA A 21 11.72 -1.30 9.66
N LEU A 22 10.52 -1.20 9.10
CA LEU A 22 10.14 -1.87 7.85
C LEU A 22 10.90 -1.29 6.65
N LYS A 23 11.17 0.00 6.63
CA LYS A 23 12.00 0.64 5.59
C LYS A 23 13.41 0.02 5.56
N GLN A 24 14.03 -0.21 6.71
CA GLN A 24 15.35 -0.85 6.77
C GLN A 24 15.30 -2.29 6.24
N ASP A 25 14.26 -3.04 6.59
CA ASP A 25 14.08 -4.41 6.09
C ASP A 25 13.88 -4.42 4.56
N LEU A 26 13.10 -3.48 4.02
CA LEU A 26 12.88 -3.33 2.59
C LEU A 26 14.16 -2.98 1.84
N LEU A 27 14.97 -2.05 2.37
CA LEU A 27 16.27 -1.67 1.80
C LEU A 27 17.26 -2.85 1.76
N GLY A 28 17.17 -3.77 2.72
CA GLY A 28 17.98 -4.99 2.76
C GLY A 28 17.48 -6.13 1.88
N SER A 29 16.28 -6.00 1.29
CA SER A 29 15.67 -7.10 0.52
C SER A 29 16.18 -7.17 -0.91
N SER A 30 16.54 -8.38 -1.34
CA SER A 30 16.94 -8.65 -2.74
C SER A 30 15.78 -8.48 -3.74
N LEU A 31 14.53 -8.42 -3.27
CA LEU A 31 13.32 -8.23 -4.08
C LEU A 31 12.97 -6.75 -4.31
N VAL A 32 13.69 -5.83 -3.66
CA VAL A 32 13.45 -4.39 -3.73
C VAL A 32 14.56 -3.71 -4.51
N ALA A 33 14.17 -2.87 -5.47
CA ALA A 33 15.10 -2.07 -6.28
C ALA A 33 15.38 -0.72 -5.62
N GLU A 34 14.33 -0.12 -5.05
CA GLU A 34 14.35 1.24 -4.50
C GLU A 34 13.30 1.39 -3.42
N VAL A 35 13.57 2.20 -2.41
CA VAL A 35 12.61 2.62 -1.39
C VAL A 35 12.57 4.13 -1.34
N THR A 36 11.38 4.71 -1.60
CA THR A 36 11.10 6.14 -1.45
C THR A 36 10.30 6.37 -0.17
N ASP A 37 10.75 7.27 0.68
CA ASP A 37 10.08 7.63 1.93
C ASP A 37 9.36 8.98 1.76
N VAL A 38 8.03 8.99 1.89
CA VAL A 38 7.19 10.19 1.79
C VAL A 38 6.84 10.81 3.15
N GLY A 39 7.48 10.34 4.21
CA GLY A 39 7.34 10.87 5.57
C GLY A 39 6.45 9.97 6.44
N VAL A 40 6.26 10.34 7.71
CA VAL A 40 6.89 11.49 8.35
C VAL A 40 8.30 11.12 8.83
N ASP A 41 9.14 12.11 9.06
CA ASP A 41 10.40 11.97 9.80
C ASP A 41 10.14 12.03 11.32
N ALA A 42 11.20 11.92 12.12
CA ALA A 42 11.10 11.79 13.57
C ALA A 42 10.34 12.95 14.27
N ASP A 43 10.39 14.14 13.72
CA ASP A 43 9.75 15.35 14.27
C ASP A 43 8.50 15.76 13.47
N GLY A 44 8.09 14.95 12.50
CA GLY A 44 7.00 15.27 11.58
C GLY A 44 5.62 14.97 12.17
N HIS A 45 4.66 15.87 11.92
CA HIS A 45 3.28 15.77 12.38
C HIS A 45 2.27 15.90 11.23
N THR A 46 2.66 15.43 10.03
CA THR A 46 1.77 15.45 8.88
C THR A 46 0.63 14.45 9.07
N ALA A 47 -0.59 14.91 8.88
CA ALA A 47 -1.77 14.07 9.00
C ALA A 47 -1.72 12.89 8.02
N TYR A 48 -2.11 11.69 8.49
CA TYR A 48 -2.02 10.44 7.74
C TYR A 48 -2.64 10.50 6.32
N PRO A 49 -3.74 11.22 6.04
CA PRO A 49 -4.31 11.23 4.70
C PRO A 49 -3.37 11.86 3.67
N LYS A 50 -2.63 12.91 4.03
CA LYS A 50 -1.67 13.55 3.11
C LYS A 50 -0.55 12.61 2.71
N VAL A 51 0.01 11.89 3.68
CA VAL A 51 1.07 10.90 3.45
C VAL A 51 0.55 9.74 2.58
N ALA A 52 -0.63 9.22 2.92
CA ALA A 52 -1.23 8.10 2.20
C ALA A 52 -1.57 8.45 0.76
N ILE A 53 -2.14 9.64 0.51
CA ILE A 53 -2.46 10.12 -0.83
C ILE A 53 -1.18 10.33 -1.64
N ALA A 54 -0.14 10.96 -1.07
CA ALA A 54 1.13 11.16 -1.77
C ALA A 54 1.75 9.83 -2.22
N ALA A 55 1.79 8.82 -1.35
CA ALA A 55 2.27 7.49 -1.70
C ALA A 55 1.41 6.81 -2.78
N ALA A 56 0.09 6.90 -2.64
CA ALA A 56 -0.85 6.32 -3.59
C ALA A 56 -0.74 6.95 -4.99
N GLU A 57 -0.57 8.27 -5.06
CA GLU A 57 -0.35 8.97 -6.33
C GLU A 57 0.95 8.55 -7.02
N MET A 58 2.04 8.32 -6.30
CA MET A 58 3.27 7.80 -6.87
C MET A 58 3.07 6.43 -7.50
N VAL A 59 2.32 5.55 -6.84
CA VAL A 59 1.97 4.24 -7.39
C VAL A 59 1.04 4.38 -8.60
N ALA A 60 0.03 5.23 -8.53
CA ALA A 60 -0.90 5.45 -9.63
C ALA A 60 -0.22 6.02 -10.89
N ARG A 61 0.80 6.86 -10.73
CA ARG A 61 1.61 7.40 -11.85
C ARG A 61 2.70 6.43 -12.35
N GLY A 62 2.85 5.27 -11.75
CA GLY A 62 3.89 4.30 -12.12
C GLY A 62 5.31 4.71 -11.69
N GLU A 63 5.45 5.65 -10.78
CA GLU A 63 6.73 6.05 -10.18
C GLU A 63 7.22 5.01 -9.18
N ALA A 64 6.30 4.25 -8.59
CA ALA A 64 6.55 3.09 -7.74
C ALA A 64 5.59 1.95 -8.09
N ASP A 65 5.94 0.73 -7.72
CA ASP A 65 5.14 -0.46 -8.00
C ASP A 65 4.17 -0.76 -6.87
N ARG A 66 4.59 -0.48 -5.62
CA ARG A 66 3.81 -0.74 -4.41
C ARG A 66 4.10 0.28 -3.32
N ALA A 67 3.21 0.37 -2.33
CA ALA A 67 3.46 1.14 -1.13
C ALA A 67 3.17 0.35 0.15
N LEU A 68 3.94 0.63 1.20
CA LEU A 68 3.74 0.14 2.55
C LEU A 68 3.49 1.31 3.49
N LEU A 69 2.29 1.41 4.05
CA LEU A 69 1.87 2.54 4.88
C LEU A 69 1.55 2.10 6.29
N VAL A 70 1.92 2.91 7.25
CA VAL A 70 1.68 2.64 8.68
C VAL A 70 1.04 3.85 9.35
N CYS A 71 0.02 3.60 10.16
CA CYS A 71 -0.50 4.56 11.13
C CYS A 71 -0.82 3.83 12.45
N GLY A 72 -1.57 4.42 13.34
CA GLY A 72 -1.95 3.76 14.60
C GLY A 72 -2.73 2.45 14.39
N THR A 73 -3.63 2.41 13.41
CA THR A 73 -4.50 1.24 13.14
C THR A 73 -4.31 0.62 11.75
N GLY A 74 -3.70 1.34 10.81
CA GLY A 74 -3.63 0.98 9.40
C GLY A 74 -4.89 1.33 8.60
N LEU A 75 -5.99 1.64 9.28
CA LEU A 75 -7.29 1.83 8.64
C LEU A 75 -7.37 3.16 7.88
N GLY A 76 -7.00 4.25 8.53
CA GLY A 76 -7.09 5.59 7.94
C GLY A 76 -6.19 5.77 6.71
N VAL A 77 -4.98 5.25 6.74
CA VAL A 77 -4.06 5.29 5.58
C VAL A 77 -4.58 4.44 4.42
N ALA A 78 -5.23 3.30 4.69
CA ALA A 78 -5.86 2.49 3.65
C ALA A 78 -7.04 3.23 3.01
N ILE A 79 -7.94 3.79 3.82
CA ILE A 79 -9.09 4.55 3.33
C ILE A 79 -8.65 5.74 2.48
N ALA A 80 -7.66 6.51 2.96
CA ALA A 80 -7.15 7.68 2.24
C ALA A 80 -6.49 7.29 0.92
N ALA A 81 -5.64 6.26 0.91
CA ALA A 81 -5.00 5.76 -0.30
C ALA A 81 -6.01 5.30 -1.36
N ASN A 82 -7.11 4.66 -0.93
CA ASN A 82 -8.18 4.21 -1.83
C ASN A 82 -9.00 5.35 -2.46
N LYS A 83 -8.78 6.62 -2.06
CA LYS A 83 -9.37 7.77 -2.74
C LYS A 83 -8.65 8.12 -4.05
N VAL A 84 -7.46 7.59 -4.27
CA VAL A 84 -6.70 7.77 -5.50
C VAL A 84 -7.14 6.72 -6.52
N LYS A 85 -7.58 7.19 -7.69
CA LYS A 85 -8.04 6.31 -8.77
C LYS A 85 -6.98 5.28 -9.16
N GLY A 86 -7.40 4.04 -9.38
CA GLY A 86 -6.55 2.93 -9.77
C GLY A 86 -5.83 2.25 -8.60
N ILE A 87 -6.03 2.75 -7.37
CA ILE A 87 -5.38 2.22 -6.17
C ILE A 87 -6.31 1.31 -5.38
N ARG A 88 -5.75 0.18 -4.98
CA ARG A 88 -6.34 -0.77 -4.05
C ARG A 88 -5.42 -0.93 -2.86
N ALA A 89 -5.80 -0.31 -1.75
CA ALA A 89 -5.08 -0.36 -0.48
C ALA A 89 -5.85 -1.20 0.53
N VAL A 90 -5.15 -2.07 1.22
CA VAL A 90 -5.74 -2.99 2.20
C VAL A 90 -4.96 -2.97 3.51
N THR A 91 -5.70 -3.06 4.62
CA THR A 91 -5.13 -3.35 5.94
C THR A 91 -5.18 -4.85 6.14
N ALA A 92 -4.03 -5.51 6.32
CA ALA A 92 -3.98 -6.95 6.51
C ALA A 92 -2.91 -7.33 7.55
N HIS A 93 -3.33 -7.95 8.63
CA HIS A 93 -2.50 -8.31 9.78
C HIS A 93 -2.34 -9.83 9.95
N ASP A 94 -2.55 -10.59 8.89
CA ASP A 94 -2.35 -12.05 8.83
C ASP A 94 -1.86 -12.49 7.45
N SER A 95 -1.17 -13.63 7.39
CA SER A 95 -0.55 -14.12 6.15
C SER A 95 -1.57 -14.41 5.04
N PHE A 96 -2.74 -14.97 5.38
CA PHE A 96 -3.74 -15.29 4.37
C PHE A 96 -4.32 -14.03 3.72
N SER A 97 -4.66 -13.02 4.53
CA SER A 97 -5.16 -11.74 4.02
C SER A 97 -4.11 -11.01 3.17
N VAL A 98 -2.84 -11.02 3.58
CA VAL A 98 -1.73 -10.41 2.80
C VAL A 98 -1.56 -11.11 1.45
N GLU A 99 -1.59 -12.44 1.43
CA GLU A 99 -1.54 -13.22 0.19
C GLU A 99 -2.72 -12.89 -0.73
N ARG A 100 -3.94 -12.95 -0.19
CA ARG A 100 -5.16 -12.69 -1.00
C ARG A 100 -5.27 -11.25 -1.46
N ALA A 101 -4.77 -10.29 -0.70
CA ALA A 101 -4.70 -8.89 -1.12
C ALA A 101 -4.00 -8.74 -2.49
N VAL A 102 -2.89 -9.44 -2.69
CA VAL A 102 -2.19 -9.43 -3.98
C VAL A 102 -2.81 -10.41 -4.96
N LEU A 103 -2.91 -11.69 -4.61
CA LEU A 103 -3.27 -12.74 -5.57
C LEU A 103 -4.75 -12.71 -6.00
N SER A 104 -5.64 -12.13 -5.19
CA SER A 104 -7.07 -12.04 -5.52
C SER A 104 -7.52 -10.62 -5.87
N ASN A 105 -6.90 -9.59 -5.30
CA ASN A 105 -7.37 -8.22 -5.42
C ASN A 105 -6.40 -7.29 -6.17
N ASN A 106 -5.21 -7.78 -6.52
CA ASN A 106 -4.17 -6.95 -7.12
C ASN A 106 -3.94 -5.66 -6.34
N ALA A 107 -3.92 -5.75 -5.00
CA ALA A 107 -3.70 -4.60 -4.14
C ALA A 107 -2.23 -4.16 -4.21
N GLN A 108 -2.03 -2.89 -4.53
CA GLN A 108 -0.69 -2.31 -4.64
C GLN A 108 -0.19 -1.79 -3.29
N ILE A 109 -1.10 -1.49 -2.36
CA ILE A 109 -0.77 -0.86 -1.08
C ILE A 109 -1.19 -1.76 0.08
N LEU A 110 -0.21 -2.10 0.91
CA LEU A 110 -0.40 -2.81 2.18
C LEU A 110 -0.28 -1.81 3.33
N THR A 111 -1.17 -1.91 4.30
CA THR A 111 -1.13 -1.02 5.46
C THR A 111 -1.12 -1.80 6.77
N PHE A 112 -0.40 -1.26 7.77
CA PHE A 112 -0.31 -1.82 9.11
C PHE A 112 -0.70 -0.80 10.18
N GLY A 113 -1.22 -1.30 11.28
CA GLY A 113 -1.45 -0.54 12.50
C GLY A 113 -0.36 -0.81 13.54
N GLN A 114 0.46 0.20 13.89
CA GLN A 114 1.51 0.05 14.90
C GLN A 114 0.95 -0.32 16.27
N ARG A 115 -0.30 0.06 16.56
CA ARG A 115 -1.00 -0.28 17.80
C ARG A 115 -1.79 -1.60 17.73
N VAL A 116 -1.75 -2.29 16.60
CA VAL A 116 -2.57 -3.49 16.35
C VAL A 116 -1.69 -4.72 16.18
N VAL A 117 -0.67 -4.66 15.32
CA VAL A 117 0.19 -5.81 14.99
C VAL A 117 1.56 -5.66 15.67
N GLY A 118 2.11 -6.75 16.18
CA GLY A 118 3.47 -6.76 16.70
C GLY A 118 4.50 -6.57 15.57
N LEU A 119 5.62 -5.91 15.86
CA LEU A 119 6.63 -5.55 14.85
C LEU A 119 7.17 -6.79 14.11
N GLU A 120 7.47 -7.86 14.80
CA GLU A 120 8.01 -9.08 14.17
C GLU A 120 7.00 -9.73 13.22
N LEU A 121 5.71 -9.69 13.55
CA LEU A 121 4.67 -10.14 12.63
C LEU A 121 4.58 -9.20 11.42
N ALA A 122 4.61 -7.89 11.62
CA ALA A 122 4.60 -6.92 10.51
C ALA A 122 5.79 -7.13 9.56
N ARG A 123 7.00 -7.37 10.08
CA ARG A 123 8.19 -7.72 9.29
C ARG A 123 7.98 -8.97 8.44
N ARG A 124 7.44 -10.03 9.05
CA ARG A 124 7.14 -11.28 8.36
C ARG A 124 6.12 -11.06 7.24
N LEU A 125 5.03 -10.37 7.53
CA LEU A 125 3.98 -10.08 6.57
C LEU A 125 4.48 -9.22 5.40
N ALA A 126 5.33 -8.23 5.67
CA ALA A 126 5.95 -7.41 4.64
C ALA A 126 6.88 -8.24 3.73
N ALA A 127 7.68 -9.15 4.32
CA ALA A 127 8.54 -10.06 3.57
C ALA A 127 7.73 -11.02 2.67
N GLU A 128 6.66 -11.60 3.19
CA GLU A 128 5.73 -12.45 2.42
C GLU A 128 5.11 -11.66 1.26
N TRP A 129 4.60 -10.45 1.52
CA TRP A 129 3.98 -9.57 0.53
C TRP A 129 4.88 -9.24 -0.66
N LEU A 130 6.18 -9.09 -0.45
CA LEU A 130 7.15 -8.85 -1.50
C LEU A 130 7.27 -10.01 -2.51
N THR A 131 6.89 -11.21 -2.12
CA THR A 131 6.99 -12.41 -2.98
C THR A 131 5.82 -12.60 -3.93
N TYR A 132 4.66 -12.07 -3.59
CA TYR A 132 3.43 -12.29 -4.35
C TYR A 132 3.37 -11.42 -5.60
N ARG A 133 2.83 -11.99 -6.68
CA ARG A 133 2.53 -11.28 -7.95
C ARG A 133 1.12 -11.63 -8.38
N PHE A 134 0.38 -10.64 -8.84
CA PHE A 134 -0.94 -10.86 -9.41
C PHE A 134 -0.82 -11.54 -10.77
N ASP A 135 -1.66 -12.53 -11.00
CA ASP A 135 -1.78 -13.21 -12.30
C ASP A 135 -2.98 -12.63 -13.04
N GLU A 136 -2.70 -11.87 -14.09
CA GLU A 136 -3.72 -11.24 -14.94
C GLU A 136 -4.55 -12.25 -15.74
N THR A 137 -4.11 -13.51 -15.82
CA THR A 137 -4.87 -14.60 -16.46
C THR A 137 -5.76 -15.36 -15.48
N SER A 138 -5.68 -15.05 -14.20
CA SER A 138 -6.47 -15.71 -13.16
C SER A 138 -7.95 -15.34 -13.23
N ALA A 139 -8.80 -16.17 -12.62
CA ALA A 139 -10.23 -15.89 -12.47
C ALA A 139 -10.53 -14.61 -11.64
N SER A 140 -9.54 -14.09 -10.91
CA SER A 140 -9.66 -12.84 -10.15
C SER A 140 -9.52 -11.60 -11.03
N ALA A 141 -8.87 -11.68 -12.19
CA ALA A 141 -8.62 -10.54 -13.06
C ALA A 141 -9.91 -9.83 -13.50
N ALA A 142 -10.94 -10.58 -13.88
CA ALA A 142 -12.24 -10.01 -14.25
C ALA A 142 -12.92 -9.25 -13.10
N LYS A 143 -12.73 -9.69 -11.86
CA LYS A 143 -13.27 -9.01 -10.67
C LYS A 143 -12.52 -7.71 -10.35
N VAL A 144 -11.21 -7.70 -10.51
CA VAL A 144 -10.40 -6.48 -10.39
C VAL A 144 -10.80 -5.48 -11.48
N GLN A 145 -11.00 -5.95 -12.72
CA GLN A 145 -11.44 -5.09 -13.82
C GLN A 145 -12.78 -4.41 -13.54
N LEU A 146 -13.75 -5.09 -12.92
CA LEU A 146 -15.03 -4.47 -12.54
C LEU A 146 -14.86 -3.29 -11.58
N MET A 147 -13.87 -3.32 -10.67
CA MET A 147 -13.58 -2.17 -9.80
C MET A 147 -13.00 -1.00 -10.61
N CYS A 148 -12.11 -1.28 -11.55
CA CYS A 148 -11.54 -0.25 -12.43
C CYS A 148 -12.61 0.38 -13.33
N ASP A 149 -13.48 -0.44 -13.91
CA ASP A 149 -14.60 0.03 -14.76
C ASP A 149 -15.55 0.94 -13.98
N TYR A 150 -15.80 0.63 -12.72
CA TYR A 150 -16.62 1.49 -11.84
C TYR A 150 -15.96 2.86 -11.60
N GLU A 151 -14.66 2.89 -11.33
CA GLU A 151 -13.91 4.14 -11.17
C GLU A 151 -13.96 5.00 -12.45
N ASP A 152 -13.76 4.39 -13.61
CA ASP A 152 -13.82 5.06 -14.90
C ASP A 152 -15.21 5.66 -15.19
N ALA A 153 -16.27 4.89 -14.93
CA ALA A 153 -17.64 5.35 -15.11
C ALA A 153 -18.00 6.50 -14.15
N ALA A 154 -17.56 6.45 -12.91
CA ALA A 154 -17.78 7.49 -11.92
C ALA A 154 -17.10 8.81 -12.32
N GLU A 155 -15.88 8.75 -12.84
CA GLU A 155 -15.16 9.93 -13.35
C GLU A 155 -15.88 10.53 -14.57
N ALA A 156 -16.26 9.71 -15.54
CA ALA A 156 -16.96 10.14 -16.76
C ALA A 156 -18.31 10.81 -16.45
N SER A 157 -19.00 10.40 -15.38
CA SER A 157 -20.27 10.98 -14.96
C SER A 157 -20.16 12.26 -14.13
N GLY A 158 -18.93 12.70 -13.79
CA GLY A 158 -18.68 13.87 -12.93
C GLY A 158 -19.01 13.63 -11.45
N ALA A 159 -19.37 12.42 -11.04
CA ALA A 159 -19.70 12.08 -9.66
C ALA A 159 -18.49 12.11 -8.70
N GLY A 160 -17.26 12.13 -9.24
CA GLY A 160 -16.03 12.25 -8.50
C GLY A 160 -15.60 13.68 -8.15
N ALA A 161 -16.29 14.70 -8.64
CA ALA A 161 -15.92 16.10 -8.47
C ALA A 161 -16.69 16.84 -7.35
N ALA A 162 -17.57 16.15 -6.62
CA ALA A 162 -18.40 16.73 -5.58
C ALA A 162 -18.30 15.95 -4.26
N ALA A 163 -17.15 16.07 -3.60
CA ALA A 163 -17.01 15.74 -2.19
C ALA A 163 -15.93 16.62 -1.55
#